data_13a4b5b18ffce82daf7a8dcaee80d4fd
#
_entry.id   13a4b5b18ffce82daf7a8dcaee80d4fd
#
_cell.length_a   1.000
_cell.length_b   1.000
_cell.length_c   1.000
_cell.angle_alpha   90.00
_cell.angle_beta   90.00
_cell.angle_gamma   90.00
#
_symmetry.space_group_name_H-M   'P 1'
#
loop_
_entity.id
_entity.type
_entity.pdbx_description
1 polymer ?
#
loop_
_entity_poly.entity_id
_entity_poly.type
_entity_poly.pdbx_seq_one_letter_code
_entity_poly.pdbx_strand_id
1 'polypeptide(L)'
;MNKEKIALLVDSGTDVPEALVKQYGMYVLPLQIIYPEKTYTDKVDITPEEVYQRLEKEIPSTSLPDGATIQAIFDKIKEAGYEKVLAVTISSGLSGTYNVVRLLGEQTEGLDVFVLDTKNIGIGAGIQAIRAAELIETGLGWQELQQKLTEEVANAKVFFNVATLE
;
A
#
# COMPACT_ATOMS: atom_id res chain seq x y z
N MET A 1 15.79 -12.97 1.62
CA MET A 1 15.34 -12.51 0.27
C MET A 1 14.72 -13.72 -0.42
N ASN A 2 13.55 -13.56 -1.03
CA ASN A 2 12.89 -14.65 -1.75
C ASN A 2 13.60 -14.92 -3.10
N LYS A 3 13.30 -16.11 -3.70
CA LYS A 3 13.97 -16.58 -4.93
C LYS A 3 13.80 -15.61 -6.11
N GLU A 4 12.65 -14.99 -6.22
CA GLU A 4 12.29 -14.10 -7.31
C GLU A 4 12.74 -12.64 -7.09
N LYS A 5 13.36 -12.33 -5.92
CA LYS A 5 13.80 -10.98 -5.53
C LYS A 5 12.68 -9.94 -5.59
N ILE A 6 11.49 -10.33 -5.14
CA ILE A 6 10.30 -9.48 -5.08
C ILE A 6 10.24 -8.78 -3.73
N ALA A 7 10.18 -7.45 -3.71
CA ALA A 7 9.79 -6.66 -2.56
C ALA A 7 8.27 -6.47 -2.57
N LEU A 8 7.64 -6.59 -1.41
CA LEU A 8 6.22 -6.27 -1.24
C LEU A 8 6.09 -4.87 -0.64
N LEU A 9 5.43 -3.98 -1.38
CA LEU A 9 5.11 -2.62 -0.98
C LEU A 9 3.60 -2.50 -0.75
N VAL A 10 3.19 -1.88 0.34
CA VAL A 10 1.78 -1.60 0.63
C VAL A 10 1.61 -0.13 0.96
N ASP A 11 0.48 0.50 0.61
CA ASP A 11 0.18 1.81 1.18
C ASP A 11 -0.43 1.70 2.59
N SER A 12 -0.34 2.77 3.38
CA SER A 12 -0.79 2.73 4.77
C SER A 12 -2.31 2.58 4.93
N GLY A 13 -3.08 2.89 3.88
CA GLY A 13 -4.54 2.71 3.86
C GLY A 13 -5.00 1.27 3.67
N THR A 14 -4.07 0.34 3.44
CA THR A 14 -4.36 -1.12 3.42
C THR A 14 -4.54 -1.71 4.82
N ASP A 15 -4.16 -0.99 5.86
CA ASP A 15 -4.30 -1.40 7.27
C ASP A 15 -3.76 -2.80 7.59
N VAL A 16 -2.69 -3.21 6.91
CA VAL A 16 -1.99 -4.45 7.27
C VAL A 16 -1.46 -4.31 8.70
N PRO A 17 -1.76 -5.26 9.60
CA PRO A 17 -1.25 -5.24 10.95
C PRO A 17 0.28 -5.16 11.01
N GLU A 18 0.82 -4.32 11.90
CA GLU A 18 2.27 -4.08 12.02
C GLU A 18 3.08 -5.38 12.21
N ALA A 19 2.52 -6.33 12.96
CA ALA A 19 3.13 -7.64 13.16
C ALA A 19 3.35 -8.39 11.83
N LEU A 20 2.38 -8.31 10.90
CA LEU A 20 2.46 -8.94 9.59
C LEU A 20 3.35 -8.15 8.64
N VAL A 21 3.34 -6.82 8.71
CA VAL A 21 4.30 -5.97 7.98
C VAL A 21 5.73 -6.39 8.32
N LYS A 22 6.04 -6.56 9.62
CA LYS A 22 7.35 -7.01 10.09
C LYS A 22 7.66 -8.45 9.70
N GLN A 23 6.69 -9.36 9.87
CA GLN A 23 6.85 -10.78 9.56
C GLN A 23 7.23 -11.00 8.10
N TYR A 24 6.54 -10.32 7.18
CA TYR A 24 6.75 -10.47 5.73
C TYR A 24 7.75 -9.47 5.15
N GLY A 25 8.32 -8.58 5.97
CA GLY A 25 9.28 -7.56 5.53
C GLY A 25 8.69 -6.60 4.50
N MET A 26 7.41 -6.22 4.68
CA MET A 26 6.75 -5.31 3.76
C MET A 26 7.29 -3.89 3.90
N TYR A 27 7.43 -3.20 2.79
CA TYR A 27 7.64 -1.75 2.75
C TYR A 27 6.29 -1.06 2.86
N VAL A 28 6.21 0.02 3.64
CA VAL A 28 4.95 0.78 3.80
C VAL A 28 5.13 2.16 3.18
N LEU A 29 4.24 2.49 2.26
CA LEU A 29 4.13 3.80 1.63
C LEU A 29 3.07 4.61 2.38
N PRO A 30 3.44 5.62 3.17
CA PRO A 30 2.49 6.36 3.97
C PRO A 30 1.65 7.31 3.12
N LEU A 31 0.35 7.33 3.37
CA LEU A 31 -0.55 8.38 2.90
C LEU A 31 -0.33 9.68 3.69
N GLN A 32 -0.87 10.78 3.22
CA GLN A 32 -0.84 12.05 3.95
C GLN A 32 -2.19 12.31 4.62
N ILE A 33 -2.15 12.83 5.83
CA ILE A 33 -3.31 13.27 6.61
C ILE A 33 -3.19 14.78 6.81
N ILE A 34 -4.15 15.54 6.28
CA ILE A 34 -4.08 16.99 6.18
C ILE A 34 -5.06 17.60 7.16
N TYR A 35 -4.53 18.32 8.14
CA TYR A 35 -5.25 19.23 9.01
C TYR A 35 -4.92 20.68 8.63
N PRO A 36 -5.72 21.67 9.02
CA PRO A 36 -5.47 23.07 8.69
C PRO A 36 -4.10 23.59 9.12
N GLU A 37 -3.61 23.11 10.26
CA GLU A 37 -2.33 23.55 10.81
C GLU A 37 -1.13 22.81 10.24
N LYS A 38 -1.30 21.58 9.74
CA LYS A 38 -0.18 20.75 9.30
C LYS A 38 -0.64 19.56 8.46
N THR A 39 0.21 19.17 7.50
CA THR A 39 0.15 17.86 6.83
C THR A 39 1.01 16.87 7.60
N TYR A 40 0.41 15.75 7.94
CA TYR A 40 1.03 14.63 8.65
C TYR A 40 1.24 13.44 7.72
N THR A 41 2.26 12.66 8.04
CA THR A 41 2.57 11.38 7.37
C THR A 41 1.92 10.24 8.18
N ASP A 42 0.96 9.55 7.60
CA ASP A 42 0.19 8.51 8.28
C ASP A 42 1.08 7.42 8.91
N LYS A 43 0.83 7.11 10.18
CA LYS A 43 1.57 6.12 11.00
C LYS A 43 3.07 6.43 11.18
N VAL A 44 3.51 7.66 10.83
CA VAL A 44 4.89 8.12 11.02
C VAL A 44 4.95 9.27 12.02
N ASP A 45 4.22 10.36 11.78
CA ASP A 45 4.19 11.54 12.66
C ASP A 45 2.78 11.89 13.18
N ILE A 46 1.82 11.01 12.93
CA ILE A 46 0.49 10.97 13.56
C ILE A 46 0.04 9.52 13.69
N THR A 47 -0.59 9.18 14.81
CA THR A 47 -1.14 7.85 15.07
C THR A 47 -2.63 7.77 14.73
N PRO A 48 -3.18 6.57 14.46
CA PRO A 48 -4.63 6.39 14.30
C PRO A 48 -5.43 6.89 15.52
N GLU A 49 -4.92 6.66 16.73
CA GLU A 49 -5.54 7.08 17.99
C GLU A 49 -5.64 8.61 18.08
N GLU A 50 -4.60 9.33 17.67
CA GLU A 50 -4.62 10.80 17.61
C GLU A 50 -5.64 11.30 16.60
N VAL A 51 -5.74 10.65 15.43
CA VAL A 51 -6.79 10.98 14.44
C VAL A 51 -8.17 10.75 15.03
N TYR A 52 -8.43 9.59 15.66
CA TYR A 52 -9.73 9.28 16.26
C TYR A 52 -10.13 10.26 17.34
N GLN A 53 -9.21 10.69 18.20
CA GLN A 53 -9.49 11.70 19.24
C GLN A 53 -9.85 13.07 18.65
N ARG A 54 -9.37 13.37 17.46
CA ARG A 54 -9.62 14.65 16.78
C ARG A 54 -10.91 14.66 15.95
N LEU A 55 -11.39 13.48 15.48
CA LEU A 55 -12.53 13.39 14.57
C LEU A 55 -13.81 14.05 15.06
N GLU A 56 -14.05 14.08 16.39
CA GLU A 56 -15.22 14.76 16.96
C GLU A 56 -15.18 16.29 16.78
N LYS A 57 -13.98 16.85 16.60
CA LYS A 57 -13.77 18.30 16.50
C LYS A 57 -13.45 18.72 15.07
N GLU A 58 -12.76 17.88 14.35
CA GLU A 58 -12.21 18.21 13.04
C GLU A 58 -11.96 16.95 12.23
N ILE A 59 -12.55 16.90 11.05
CA ILE A 59 -12.33 15.80 10.09
C ILE A 59 -11.19 16.20 9.17
N PRO A 60 -10.07 15.44 9.14
CA PRO A 60 -8.96 15.72 8.23
C PRO A 60 -9.33 15.33 6.80
N SER A 61 -8.68 15.95 5.84
CA SER A 61 -8.60 15.41 4.49
C SER A 61 -7.37 14.51 4.33
N THR A 62 -7.35 13.72 3.27
CA THR A 62 -6.23 12.81 2.97
C THR A 62 -5.67 13.11 1.59
N SER A 63 -4.40 12.80 1.39
CA SER A 63 -3.74 12.87 0.10
C SER A 63 -2.89 11.64 -0.15
N LEU A 64 -2.60 11.41 -1.43
CA LEU A 64 -1.64 10.39 -1.85
C LEU A 64 -0.21 10.75 -1.39
N PRO A 65 0.71 9.79 -1.31
CA PRO A 65 2.11 10.05 -1.05
C PRO A 65 2.71 10.96 -2.11
N ASP A 66 3.66 11.80 -1.72
CA ASP A 66 4.41 12.59 -2.70
C ASP A 66 5.40 11.72 -3.50
N GLY A 67 5.77 12.20 -4.70
CA GLY A 67 6.64 11.46 -5.60
C GLY A 67 8.05 11.21 -5.03
N ALA A 68 8.58 12.12 -4.21
CA ALA A 68 9.89 11.96 -3.59
C ALA A 68 9.89 10.83 -2.55
N THR A 69 8.82 10.70 -1.77
CA THR A 69 8.62 9.60 -0.83
C THR A 69 8.56 8.25 -1.55
N ILE A 70 7.81 8.15 -2.66
CA ILE A 70 7.72 6.93 -3.46
C ILE A 70 9.10 6.57 -4.02
N GLN A 71 9.81 7.53 -4.61
CA GLN A 71 11.13 7.30 -5.18
C GLN A 71 12.13 6.84 -4.11
N ALA A 72 12.13 7.47 -2.94
CA ALA A 72 13.01 7.08 -1.84
C ALA A 72 12.78 5.63 -1.38
N ILE A 73 11.52 5.16 -1.41
CA ILE A 73 11.19 3.75 -1.10
C ILE A 73 11.70 2.83 -2.21
N PHE A 74 11.53 3.18 -3.47
CA PHE A 74 12.08 2.40 -4.59
C PHE A 74 13.60 2.30 -4.53
N ASP A 75 14.29 3.39 -4.23
CA ASP A 75 15.75 3.40 -4.08
C ASP A 75 16.20 2.49 -2.93
N LYS A 76 15.51 2.57 -1.78
CA LYS A 76 15.76 1.67 -0.64
C LYS A 76 15.54 0.19 -0.99
N ILE A 77 14.51 -0.11 -1.78
CA ILE A 77 14.22 -1.47 -2.26
C ILE A 77 15.35 -1.97 -3.18
N LYS A 78 15.82 -1.13 -4.10
CA LYS A 78 16.97 -1.44 -4.98
C LYS A 78 18.24 -1.68 -4.19
N GLU A 79 18.58 -0.79 -3.25
CA GLU A 79 19.74 -0.92 -2.38
C GLU A 79 19.72 -2.21 -1.55
N ALA A 80 18.53 -2.69 -1.18
CA ALA A 80 18.35 -3.97 -0.52
C ALA A 80 18.52 -5.19 -1.44
N GLY A 81 18.73 -4.97 -2.75
CA GLY A 81 19.01 -6.01 -3.74
C GLY A 81 17.77 -6.66 -4.37
N TYR A 82 16.60 -6.08 -4.20
CA TYR A 82 15.41 -6.50 -4.92
C TYR A 82 15.44 -6.02 -6.38
N GLU A 83 14.83 -6.78 -7.25
CA GLU A 83 14.74 -6.50 -8.69
C GLU A 83 13.30 -6.25 -9.13
N LYS A 84 12.33 -6.66 -8.31
CA LYS A 84 10.89 -6.57 -8.58
C LYS A 84 10.16 -5.96 -7.38
N VAL A 85 9.13 -5.19 -7.66
CA VAL A 85 8.23 -4.61 -6.64
C VAL A 85 6.80 -5.01 -6.94
N LEU A 86 6.20 -5.75 -6.03
CA LEU A 86 4.75 -5.90 -5.99
C LEU A 86 4.19 -4.84 -5.06
N ALA A 87 3.55 -3.82 -5.61
CA ALA A 87 2.87 -2.79 -4.84
C ALA A 87 1.38 -3.11 -4.73
N VAL A 88 0.85 -3.19 -3.51
CA VAL A 88 -0.57 -3.42 -3.24
C VAL A 88 -1.15 -2.14 -2.67
N THR A 89 -2.07 -1.52 -3.41
CA THR A 89 -2.64 -0.22 -3.04
C THR A 89 -4.14 -0.31 -2.78
N ILE A 90 -4.66 0.63 -2.00
CA ILE A 90 -6.11 0.83 -1.93
C ILE A 90 -6.69 1.12 -3.31
N SER A 91 -8.01 1.02 -3.41
CA SER A 91 -8.73 1.18 -4.69
C SER A 91 -8.35 2.45 -5.44
N SER A 92 -8.06 2.31 -6.74
CA SER A 92 -7.87 3.44 -7.67
C SER A 92 -9.11 4.34 -7.81
N GLY A 93 -10.28 3.84 -7.41
CA GLY A 93 -11.52 4.63 -7.34
C GLY A 93 -11.59 5.55 -6.11
N LEU A 94 -10.72 5.32 -5.10
CA LEU A 94 -10.68 6.10 -3.86
C LEU A 94 -9.45 7.00 -3.76
N SER A 95 -8.33 6.60 -4.38
CA SER A 95 -7.07 7.33 -4.29
C SER A 95 -6.27 7.27 -5.58
N GLY A 96 -5.55 8.34 -5.86
CA GLY A 96 -4.57 8.40 -6.95
C GLY A 96 -3.28 7.59 -6.70
N THR A 97 -3.12 6.97 -5.52
CA THR A 97 -1.91 6.24 -5.13
C THR A 97 -1.53 5.16 -6.15
N TYR A 98 -2.50 4.34 -6.57
CA TYR A 98 -2.29 3.35 -7.62
C TYR A 98 -1.61 3.94 -8.87
N ASN A 99 -2.15 5.04 -9.38
CA ASN A 99 -1.67 5.65 -10.62
C ASN A 99 -0.27 6.26 -10.46
N VAL A 100 -0.01 6.96 -9.36
CA VAL A 100 1.30 7.60 -9.16
C VAL A 100 2.39 6.58 -8.91
N VAL A 101 2.12 5.51 -8.15
CA VAL A 101 3.07 4.41 -7.92
C VAL A 101 3.39 3.70 -9.24
N ARG A 102 2.36 3.43 -10.06
CA ARG A 102 2.55 2.82 -11.39
C ARG A 102 3.41 3.68 -12.30
N LEU A 103 3.09 4.97 -12.43
CA LEU A 103 3.83 5.88 -13.31
C LEU A 103 5.30 6.05 -12.89
N LEU A 104 5.56 6.19 -11.59
CA LEU A 104 6.94 6.28 -11.09
C LEU A 104 7.67 4.94 -11.20
N GLY A 105 6.96 3.82 -11.00
CA GLY A 105 7.52 2.49 -11.21
C GLY A 105 7.98 2.25 -12.65
N GLU A 106 7.18 2.67 -13.64
CA GLU A 106 7.53 2.59 -15.07
C GLU A 106 8.77 3.45 -15.43
N GLN A 107 9.05 4.49 -14.67
CA GLN A 107 10.20 5.39 -14.86
C GLN A 107 11.44 4.98 -14.06
N THR A 108 11.30 4.04 -13.12
CA THR A 108 12.39 3.65 -12.22
C THR A 108 13.22 2.53 -12.87
N GLU A 109 14.40 2.90 -13.36
CA GLU A 109 15.33 1.93 -13.94
C GLU A 109 15.82 0.90 -12.91
N GLY A 110 15.87 -0.35 -13.32
CA GLY A 110 16.39 -1.46 -12.51
C GLY A 110 15.38 -2.06 -11.53
N LEU A 111 14.10 -1.66 -11.59
CA LEU A 111 12.99 -2.32 -10.91
C LEU A 111 11.89 -2.66 -11.92
N ASP A 112 11.39 -3.89 -11.86
CA ASP A 112 10.14 -4.29 -12.51
C ASP A 112 8.99 -4.13 -11.50
N VAL A 113 8.17 -3.09 -11.70
CA VAL A 113 7.12 -2.69 -10.75
C VAL A 113 5.75 -3.09 -11.27
N PHE A 114 5.08 -3.98 -10.55
CA PHE A 114 3.67 -4.28 -10.77
C PHE A 114 2.83 -3.72 -9.62
N VAL A 115 1.78 -2.99 -9.94
CA VAL A 115 0.86 -2.41 -8.94
C VAL A 115 -0.47 -3.13 -9.01
N LEU A 116 -0.88 -3.73 -7.91
CA LEU A 116 -2.19 -4.35 -7.74
C LEU A 116 -3.19 -3.30 -7.24
N ASP A 117 -4.19 -3.00 -8.06
CA ASP A 117 -5.35 -2.23 -7.64
C ASP A 117 -6.33 -3.17 -6.91
N THR A 118 -6.37 -3.09 -5.60
CA THR A 118 -7.18 -4.02 -4.79
C THR A 118 -8.69 -3.84 -4.94
N LYS A 119 -9.15 -2.71 -5.51
CA LYS A 119 -10.57 -2.32 -5.54
C LYS A 119 -11.22 -2.28 -4.14
N ASN A 120 -10.40 -2.18 -3.10
CA ASN A 120 -10.78 -2.22 -1.70
C ASN A 120 -10.08 -1.11 -0.90
N ILE A 121 -10.41 -1.02 0.39
CA ILE A 121 -9.81 -0.12 1.36
C ILE A 121 -9.63 -0.86 2.69
N GLY A 122 -8.74 -0.33 3.55
CA GLY A 122 -8.51 -0.91 4.88
C GLY A 122 -8.12 -2.38 4.80
N ILE A 123 -8.56 -3.17 5.78
CA ILE A 123 -8.21 -4.59 5.84
C ILE A 123 -8.68 -5.40 4.61
N GLY A 124 -9.69 -4.93 3.89
CA GLY A 124 -10.09 -5.55 2.62
C GLY A 124 -9.00 -5.49 1.54
N ALA A 125 -8.20 -4.41 1.53
CA ALA A 125 -6.98 -4.33 0.73
C ALA A 125 -5.83 -5.08 1.42
N GLY A 126 -5.73 -4.98 2.75
CA GLY A 126 -4.69 -5.65 3.54
C GLY A 126 -4.70 -7.17 3.42
N ILE A 127 -5.86 -7.81 3.36
CA ILE A 127 -5.96 -9.27 3.13
C ILE A 127 -5.34 -9.65 1.79
N GLN A 128 -5.49 -8.83 0.75
CA GLN A 128 -4.87 -9.08 -0.55
C GLN A 128 -3.34 -8.92 -0.48
N ALA A 129 -2.86 -7.97 0.32
CA ALA A 129 -1.42 -7.82 0.57
C ALA A 129 -0.84 -9.01 1.35
N ILE A 130 -1.55 -9.52 2.36
CA ILE A 130 -1.16 -10.73 3.10
C ILE A 130 -1.14 -11.94 2.16
N ARG A 131 -2.16 -12.08 1.33
CA ARG A 131 -2.23 -13.13 0.31
C ARG A 131 -1.05 -13.06 -0.68
N ALA A 132 -0.68 -11.84 -1.09
CA ALA A 132 0.49 -11.63 -1.93
C ALA A 132 1.79 -12.10 -1.25
N ALA A 133 1.96 -11.78 0.04
CA ALA A 133 3.11 -12.23 0.81
C ALA A 133 3.20 -13.76 0.87
N GLU A 134 2.08 -14.43 1.18
CA GLU A 134 2.01 -15.91 1.19
C GLU A 134 2.41 -16.52 -0.16
N LEU A 135 1.90 -15.97 -1.25
CA LEU A 135 2.23 -16.46 -2.60
C LEU A 135 3.71 -16.23 -2.95
N ILE A 136 4.30 -15.10 -2.54
CA ILE A 136 5.73 -14.84 -2.71
C ILE A 136 6.57 -15.90 -1.97
N GLU A 137 6.15 -16.28 -0.75
CA GLU A 137 6.85 -17.32 0.04
C GLU A 137 6.79 -18.69 -0.60
N THR A 138 5.74 -19.00 -1.38
CA THR A 138 5.68 -20.27 -2.13
C THR A 138 6.69 -20.35 -3.26
N GLY A 139 7.32 -19.21 -3.63
CA GLY A 139 8.25 -19.15 -4.77
C GLY A 139 7.55 -19.11 -6.13
N LEU A 140 6.30 -18.68 -6.17
CA LEU A 140 5.53 -18.51 -7.41
C LEU A 140 6.27 -17.54 -8.35
N GLY A 141 6.31 -17.86 -9.64
CA GLY A 141 6.98 -17.03 -10.65
C GLY A 141 6.30 -15.66 -10.82
N TRP A 142 7.09 -14.64 -11.16
CA TRP A 142 6.64 -13.24 -11.19
C TRP A 142 5.38 -13.00 -12.03
N GLN A 143 5.29 -13.54 -13.23
CA GLN A 143 4.13 -13.37 -14.10
C GLN A 143 2.90 -14.11 -13.58
N GLU A 144 3.08 -15.33 -13.07
CA GLU A 144 2.01 -16.13 -12.49
C GLU A 144 1.45 -15.48 -11.23
N LEU A 145 2.32 -14.88 -10.40
CA LEU A 145 1.93 -14.11 -9.22
C LEU A 145 1.02 -12.93 -9.58
N GLN A 146 1.41 -12.14 -10.59
CA GLN A 146 0.61 -11.00 -11.07
C GLN A 146 -0.76 -11.45 -11.58
N GLN A 147 -0.79 -12.48 -12.41
CA GLN A 147 -2.04 -13.01 -12.96
C GLN A 147 -2.96 -13.49 -11.84
N LYS A 148 -2.44 -14.33 -10.95
CA LYS A 148 -3.21 -14.92 -9.85
C LYS A 148 -3.79 -13.86 -8.92
N LEU A 149 -3.00 -12.87 -8.53
CA LEU A 149 -3.48 -11.79 -7.66
C LEU A 149 -4.54 -10.94 -8.37
N THR A 150 -4.37 -10.64 -9.65
CA THR A 150 -5.35 -9.89 -10.43
C THR A 150 -6.70 -10.63 -10.51
N GLU A 151 -6.68 -11.93 -10.70
CA GLU A 151 -7.89 -12.77 -10.73
C GLU A 151 -8.56 -12.84 -9.34
N GLU A 152 -7.76 -12.89 -8.26
CA GLU A 152 -8.27 -13.00 -6.89
C GLU A 152 -8.87 -11.67 -6.36
N VAL A 153 -8.60 -10.51 -6.97
CA VAL A 153 -9.16 -9.20 -6.55
C VAL A 153 -10.68 -9.24 -6.40
N ALA A 154 -11.38 -9.90 -7.33
CA ALA A 154 -12.84 -9.98 -7.32
C ALA A 154 -13.41 -10.76 -6.13
N ASN A 155 -12.59 -11.56 -5.45
CA ASN A 155 -13.00 -12.40 -4.32
C ASN A 155 -12.97 -11.65 -2.99
N ALA A 156 -12.24 -10.52 -2.91
CA ALA A 156 -12.15 -9.70 -1.71
C ALA A 156 -13.22 -8.60 -1.74
N LYS A 157 -14.06 -8.55 -0.70
CA LYS A 157 -15.10 -7.53 -0.53
C LYS A 157 -15.07 -7.00 0.88
N VAL A 158 -15.08 -5.67 1.00
CA VAL A 158 -15.24 -5.00 2.28
C VAL A 158 -16.65 -4.44 2.39
N PHE A 159 -17.25 -4.60 3.56
CA PHE A 159 -18.53 -4.02 3.93
C PHE A 159 -18.29 -3.05 5.10
N PHE A 160 -18.79 -1.86 4.99
CA PHE A 160 -18.72 -0.88 6.07
C PHE A 160 -20.06 -0.19 6.24
N ASN A 161 -20.32 0.25 7.46
CA ASN A 161 -21.50 1.04 7.79
C ASN A 161 -21.05 2.45 8.14
N VAL A 162 -21.68 3.44 7.56
CA VAL A 162 -21.44 4.85 7.88
C VAL A 162 -22.56 5.39 8.75
N ALA A 163 -22.21 6.13 9.77
CA ALA A 163 -23.21 6.74 10.67
C ALA A 163 -23.95 7.91 9.99
N THR A 164 -23.29 8.58 9.05
CA THR A 164 -23.83 9.71 8.27
C THR A 164 -23.24 9.69 6.86
N LEU A 165 -23.93 10.34 5.91
CA LEU A 165 -23.46 10.58 4.53
C LEU A 165 -23.06 12.05 4.32
N GLU A 166 -22.99 12.84 5.39
CA GLU A 166 -22.55 14.24 5.36
C GLU A 166 -21.03 14.35 5.31
#